data_0e2a079aa1f8290ffa74c5ded177ff73
#
_entry.id   0e2a079aa1f8290ffa74c5ded177ff73
#
_cell.length_a   1.000
_cell.length_b   1.000
_cell.length_c   1.000
_cell.angle_alpha   90.00
_cell.angle_beta   90.00
_cell.angle_gamma   90.00
#
_symmetry.space_group_name_H-M   'P 1'
#
loop_
_entity.id
_entity.type
_entity.pdbx_description
1 polymer ?
#
loop_
_entity_poly.entity_id
_entity_poly.type
_entity_poly.pdbx_seq_one_letter_code
_entity_poly.pdbx_strand_id
1 'polypeptide(L)'
;EMNARDTYSKAFLQIMNLWRTNAVVEEFIKSKRLGRIATQLMGVSGVRLYHDQALYKEPSGGYTPWHVDQYYWPLSNNNTVTAWIPLQAVPMEKGPLEFSIGSQSIAFGRDLEISDASEKKIDEHLKLSDLPIDSSPFDLGEVSFHYGYTFHRAGPNTTDQTRKIMTIIYMDKEEDGGTAVYEG
;
A
#
# COMPACT_ATOMS: atom_id res chain seq x y z
N GLU A 1 -9.61 -0.15 -23.56
CA GLU A 1 -8.27 -0.57 -24.01
C GLU A 1 -7.21 0.06 -23.09
N MET A 2 -6.11 -0.67 -22.78
CA MET A 2 -5.06 -0.24 -21.83
C MET A 2 -4.44 1.11 -22.23
N ASN A 3 -4.21 1.34 -23.51
CA ASN A 3 -3.57 2.57 -24.01
C ASN A 3 -4.40 3.85 -23.82
N ALA A 4 -5.70 3.74 -23.61
CA ALA A 4 -6.58 4.88 -23.39
C ALA A 4 -6.69 5.31 -21.90
N ARG A 5 -6.08 4.56 -20.99
CA ARG A 5 -6.10 4.86 -19.54
C ARG A 5 -4.99 5.85 -19.20
N ASP A 6 -5.19 6.64 -18.14
CA ASP A 6 -4.15 7.46 -17.52
C ASP A 6 -3.14 6.62 -16.73
N THR A 7 -2.11 7.24 -16.18
CA THR A 7 -1.05 6.55 -15.43
C THR A 7 -1.60 5.77 -14.24
N TYR A 8 -2.51 6.35 -13.46
CA TYR A 8 -3.12 5.68 -12.31
C TYR A 8 -3.96 4.47 -12.73
N SER A 9 -4.84 4.65 -13.72
CA SER A 9 -5.72 3.58 -14.21
C SER A 9 -4.98 2.45 -14.93
N LYS A 10 -3.73 2.68 -15.37
CA LYS A 10 -2.84 1.65 -15.92
C LYS A 10 -2.11 0.87 -14.83
N ALA A 11 -1.96 1.45 -13.66
CA ALA A 11 -1.14 0.86 -12.59
C ALA A 11 -1.74 -0.45 -12.08
N PHE A 12 -3.04 -0.46 -11.84
CA PHE A 12 -3.78 -1.64 -11.35
C PHE A 12 -5.30 -1.44 -11.43
N LEU A 13 -6.03 -2.54 -11.42
CA LEU A 13 -7.46 -2.57 -11.12
C LEU A 13 -7.63 -2.70 -9.61
N GLN A 14 -8.53 -1.91 -9.02
CA GLN A 14 -8.74 -1.83 -7.59
C GLN A 14 -10.18 -2.21 -7.24
N ILE A 15 -10.33 -3.12 -6.26
CA ILE A 15 -11.62 -3.50 -5.70
C ILE A 15 -11.53 -3.29 -4.19
N MET A 16 -12.36 -2.38 -3.66
CA MET A 16 -12.33 -1.99 -2.26
C MET A 16 -13.44 -2.66 -1.45
N ASN A 17 -13.17 -2.88 -0.17
CA ASN A 17 -14.15 -3.36 0.80
C ASN A 17 -14.76 -4.73 0.45
N LEU A 18 -13.97 -5.66 -0.10
CA LEU A 18 -14.40 -7.02 -0.39
C LEU A 18 -14.89 -7.77 0.85
N TRP A 19 -14.34 -7.42 2.03
CA TRP A 19 -14.73 -8.02 3.29
C TRP A 19 -16.23 -7.92 3.60
N ARG A 20 -16.91 -6.91 3.05
CA ARG A 20 -18.35 -6.70 3.28
C ARG A 20 -19.22 -7.72 2.58
N THR A 21 -18.70 -8.39 1.57
CA THR A 21 -19.45 -9.31 0.71
C THR A 21 -18.85 -10.71 0.63
N ASN A 22 -17.69 -10.94 1.26
CA ASN A 22 -16.98 -12.21 1.21
C ASN A 22 -16.47 -12.60 2.59
N ALA A 23 -17.05 -13.65 3.18
CA ALA A 23 -16.73 -14.11 4.53
C ALA A 23 -15.28 -14.58 4.70
N VAL A 24 -14.65 -15.16 3.66
CA VAL A 24 -13.25 -15.59 3.71
C VAL A 24 -12.33 -14.38 3.77
N VAL A 25 -12.62 -13.34 3.00
CA VAL A 25 -11.88 -12.08 3.06
C VAL A 25 -12.07 -11.43 4.42
N GLU A 26 -13.30 -11.40 4.95
CA GLU A 26 -13.60 -10.85 6.27
C GLU A 26 -12.78 -11.53 7.37
N GLU A 27 -12.76 -12.85 7.41
CA GLU A 27 -11.97 -13.62 8.38
C GLU A 27 -10.47 -13.29 8.26
N PHE A 28 -9.95 -13.22 7.04
CA PHE A 28 -8.54 -12.95 6.79
C PHE A 28 -8.12 -11.54 7.23
N ILE A 29 -8.85 -10.51 6.84
CA ILE A 29 -8.48 -9.12 7.16
C ILE A 29 -8.67 -8.77 8.64
N LYS A 30 -9.57 -9.47 9.33
CA LYS A 30 -9.78 -9.38 10.78
C LYS A 30 -8.84 -10.27 11.59
N SER A 31 -7.80 -10.82 10.96
CA SER A 31 -6.79 -11.63 11.63
C SER A 31 -6.18 -10.89 12.82
N LYS A 32 -6.37 -11.41 14.02
CA LYS A 32 -5.76 -10.86 15.25
C LYS A 32 -4.23 -10.82 15.19
N ARG A 33 -3.62 -11.75 14.45
CA ARG A 33 -2.17 -11.80 14.26
C ARG A 33 -1.68 -10.57 13.48
N LEU A 34 -2.32 -10.24 12.35
CA LEU A 34 -1.97 -9.07 11.55
C LEU A 34 -2.29 -7.78 12.31
N GLY A 35 -3.44 -7.69 12.96
CA GLY A 35 -3.82 -6.55 13.78
C GLY A 35 -2.83 -6.29 14.93
N ARG A 36 -2.36 -7.34 15.60
CA ARG A 36 -1.33 -7.22 16.66
C ARG A 36 -0.01 -6.69 16.10
N ILE A 37 0.43 -7.18 14.93
CA ILE A 37 1.65 -6.68 14.29
C ILE A 37 1.50 -5.19 13.97
N ALA A 38 0.39 -4.79 13.35
CA ALA A 38 0.10 -3.40 13.04
C ALA A 38 0.10 -2.52 14.30
N THR A 39 -0.53 -2.97 15.38
CA THR A 39 -0.57 -2.30 16.69
C THR A 39 0.84 -2.06 17.24
N GLN A 40 1.69 -3.09 17.21
CA GLN A 40 3.08 -3.01 17.70
C GLN A 40 3.93 -2.09 16.83
N LEU A 41 3.79 -2.13 15.52
CA LEU A 41 4.54 -1.27 14.60
C LEU A 41 4.19 0.20 14.77
N MET A 42 2.92 0.52 14.99
CA MET A 42 2.47 1.89 15.21
C MET A 42 2.68 2.38 16.67
N GLY A 43 2.92 1.47 17.62
CA GLY A 43 3.05 1.83 19.04
C GLY A 43 1.74 2.31 19.66
N VAL A 44 0.59 1.86 19.14
CA VAL A 44 -0.75 2.21 19.62
C VAL A 44 -1.34 1.11 20.51
N SER A 45 -2.49 1.35 21.13
CA SER A 45 -3.14 0.40 22.06
C SER A 45 -4.08 -0.57 21.36
N GLY A 46 -4.30 -0.43 20.06
CA GLY A 46 -5.15 -1.31 19.25
C GLY A 46 -5.38 -0.71 17.87
N VAL A 47 -5.95 -1.49 16.99
CA VAL A 47 -6.21 -1.07 15.60
C VAL A 47 -7.61 -1.39 15.14
N ARG A 48 -8.10 -0.55 14.24
CA ARG A 48 -9.32 -0.74 13.48
C ARG A 48 -8.99 -0.93 12.01
N LEU A 49 -9.84 -1.63 11.29
CA LEU A 49 -9.80 -1.69 9.83
C LEU A 49 -10.33 -0.37 9.27
N TYR A 50 -9.52 0.32 8.47
CA TYR A 50 -10.00 1.43 7.65
C TYR A 50 -10.69 0.88 6.40
N HIS A 51 -9.98 0.15 5.55
CA HIS A 51 -10.55 -0.62 4.44
C HIS A 51 -9.55 -1.70 3.95
N ASP A 52 -10.04 -2.61 3.12
CA ASP A 52 -9.23 -3.54 2.35
C ASP A 52 -9.30 -3.22 0.86
N GLN A 53 -8.31 -3.67 0.12
CA GLN A 53 -8.25 -3.56 -1.33
C GLN A 53 -7.70 -4.82 -1.96
N ALA A 54 -8.32 -5.30 -3.02
CA ALA A 54 -7.69 -6.23 -3.94
C ALA A 54 -7.13 -5.43 -5.13
N LEU A 55 -5.85 -5.60 -5.40
CA LEU A 55 -5.11 -4.87 -6.43
C LEU A 55 -4.62 -5.84 -7.51
N TYR A 56 -5.11 -5.67 -8.72
CA TYR A 56 -4.75 -6.50 -9.87
C TYR A 56 -3.97 -5.66 -10.89
N LYS A 57 -2.67 -5.94 -11.02
CA LYS A 57 -1.85 -5.34 -12.08
C LYS A 57 -1.87 -6.29 -13.28
N GLU A 58 -2.60 -5.89 -14.33
CA GLU A 58 -2.78 -6.68 -15.54
C GLU A 58 -1.44 -6.92 -16.28
N PRO A 59 -1.35 -7.90 -17.19
CA PRO A 59 -0.25 -7.97 -18.15
C PRO A 59 -0.05 -6.64 -18.86
N SER A 60 1.20 -6.19 -18.99
CA SER A 60 1.55 -4.85 -19.50
C SER A 60 0.98 -3.69 -18.69
N GLY A 61 0.53 -3.93 -17.46
CA GLY A 61 0.12 -2.91 -16.51
C GLY A 61 1.26 -1.92 -16.22
N GLY A 62 0.93 -0.64 -16.16
CA GLY A 62 1.91 0.44 -15.98
C GLY A 62 2.54 0.47 -14.59
N TYR A 63 3.54 1.32 -14.43
CA TYR A 63 4.13 1.58 -13.11
C TYR A 63 3.16 2.35 -12.22
N THR A 64 3.37 2.26 -10.91
CA THR A 64 2.70 3.09 -9.91
C THR A 64 3.72 4.12 -9.44
N PRO A 65 3.49 5.42 -9.64
CA PRO A 65 4.40 6.49 -9.24
C PRO A 65 4.69 6.53 -7.75
N TRP A 66 5.78 7.19 -7.34
CA TRP A 66 6.04 7.55 -5.96
C TRP A 66 4.85 8.29 -5.35
N HIS A 67 4.38 7.82 -4.21
CA HIS A 67 3.26 8.42 -3.48
C HIS A 67 3.29 8.04 -2.00
N VAL A 68 2.45 8.70 -1.23
CA VAL A 68 2.09 8.33 0.14
C VAL A 68 0.60 8.04 0.20
N ASP A 69 0.22 6.96 0.85
CA ASP A 69 -1.18 6.55 0.96
C ASP A 69 -2.02 7.54 1.77
N GLN A 70 -1.43 8.11 2.82
CA GLN A 70 -2.13 9.02 3.75
C GLN A 70 -2.74 10.24 3.07
N TYR A 71 -2.21 10.67 1.92
CA TYR A 71 -2.80 11.74 1.12
C TYR A 71 -4.29 11.51 0.81
N TYR A 72 -4.68 10.26 0.62
CA TYR A 72 -6.04 9.88 0.22
C TYR A 72 -6.97 9.62 1.41
N TRP A 73 -6.47 9.71 2.65
CA TRP A 73 -7.22 9.34 3.84
C TRP A 73 -7.50 10.56 4.73
N PRO A 74 -8.76 11.01 4.82
CA PRO A 74 -9.15 12.14 5.66
C PRO A 74 -9.26 11.74 7.14
N LEU A 75 -8.15 11.27 7.72
CA LEU A 75 -8.06 10.84 9.11
C LEU A 75 -7.49 11.94 9.99
N SER A 76 -7.85 11.95 11.27
CA SER A 76 -7.45 12.99 12.22
C SER A 76 -6.00 12.87 12.68
N ASN A 77 -5.43 11.66 12.58
CA ASN A 77 -4.04 11.38 12.92
C ASN A 77 -3.31 10.59 11.83
N ASN A 78 -2.01 10.38 12.03
CA ASN A 78 -1.12 9.71 11.07
C ASN A 78 -0.82 8.26 11.43
N ASN A 79 -1.51 7.71 12.43
CA ASN A 79 -1.30 6.34 12.90
C ASN A 79 -2.03 5.36 11.99
N THR A 80 -1.49 5.18 10.81
CA THR A 80 -1.97 4.24 9.80
C THR A 80 -0.82 3.37 9.32
N VAL A 81 -1.12 2.12 9.01
CA VAL A 81 -0.19 1.18 8.42
C VAL A 81 -0.92 0.28 7.42
N THR A 82 -0.32 0.10 6.26
CA THR A 82 -0.80 -0.80 5.22
C THR A 82 -0.04 -2.12 5.28
N ALA A 83 -0.77 -3.23 5.42
CA ALA A 83 -0.23 -4.56 5.13
C ALA A 83 -0.42 -4.85 3.65
N TRP A 84 0.67 -5.06 2.92
CA TRP A 84 0.67 -5.42 1.50
C TRP A 84 1.01 -6.90 1.36
N ILE A 85 0.05 -7.69 0.87
CA ILE A 85 0.04 -9.15 0.95
C ILE A 85 -0.05 -9.73 -0.45
N PRO A 86 1.04 -10.26 -1.01
CA PRO A 86 1.00 -10.95 -2.28
C PRO A 86 0.22 -12.27 -2.17
N LEU A 87 -0.68 -12.50 -3.14
CA LEU A 87 -1.46 -13.75 -3.25
C LEU A 87 -0.78 -14.77 -4.16
N GLN A 88 0.45 -14.50 -4.54
CA GLN A 88 1.33 -15.30 -5.38
C GLN A 88 2.76 -14.78 -5.23
N ALA A 89 3.76 -15.50 -5.74
CA ALA A 89 5.11 -14.94 -5.86
C ALA A 89 5.09 -13.73 -6.81
N VAL A 90 5.79 -12.66 -6.43
CA VAL A 90 5.91 -11.41 -7.17
C VAL A 90 7.39 -11.13 -7.45
N PRO A 91 7.96 -11.74 -8.51
CA PRO A 91 9.32 -11.43 -8.95
C PRO A 91 9.40 -9.99 -9.48
N MET A 92 10.60 -9.49 -9.69
CA MET A 92 10.86 -8.09 -10.07
C MET A 92 10.10 -7.67 -11.34
N GLU A 93 9.97 -8.56 -12.33
CA GLU A 93 9.25 -8.31 -13.58
C GLU A 93 7.72 -8.20 -13.44
N LYS A 94 7.16 -8.59 -12.29
CA LYS A 94 5.74 -8.36 -11.93
C LYS A 94 5.48 -7.05 -11.20
N GLY A 95 6.54 -6.25 -10.96
CA GLY A 95 6.44 -4.95 -10.33
C GLY A 95 6.05 -5.03 -8.84
N PRO A 96 6.92 -5.58 -7.96
CA PRO A 96 6.73 -5.50 -6.51
C PRO A 96 6.78 -4.05 -6.03
N LEU A 97 6.43 -3.82 -4.75
CA LEU A 97 6.62 -2.52 -4.13
C LEU A 97 8.12 -2.22 -3.94
N GLU A 98 8.45 -0.95 -4.12
CA GLU A 98 9.71 -0.34 -3.72
C GLU A 98 9.42 0.72 -2.66
N PHE A 99 10.26 0.78 -1.64
CA PHE A 99 10.11 1.71 -0.51
C PHE A 99 11.32 2.62 -0.39
N SER A 100 11.08 3.91 -0.12
CA SER A 100 12.13 4.79 0.39
C SER A 100 12.16 4.66 1.91
N ILE A 101 13.17 3.97 2.44
CA ILE A 101 13.27 3.62 3.85
C ILE A 101 13.49 4.87 4.71
N GLY A 102 12.62 5.07 5.71
CA GLY A 102 12.70 6.24 6.59
C GLY A 102 11.98 7.49 6.05
N SER A 103 11.42 7.42 4.84
CA SER A 103 10.79 8.55 4.18
C SER A 103 9.51 9.05 4.85
N GLN A 104 8.92 8.29 5.76
CA GLN A 104 7.77 8.73 6.55
C GLN A 104 8.06 10.00 7.39
N SER A 105 9.32 10.35 7.57
CA SER A 105 9.74 11.59 8.23
C SER A 105 9.81 12.82 7.30
N ILE A 106 9.78 12.61 5.97
CA ILE A 106 9.86 13.67 4.96
C ILE A 106 8.50 14.36 4.84
N ALA A 107 8.48 15.69 4.94
CA ALA A 107 7.26 16.48 4.77
C ALA A 107 6.94 16.81 3.29
N PHE A 108 7.97 16.96 2.46
CA PHE A 108 7.81 17.29 1.04
C PHE A 108 7.05 16.21 0.29
N GLY A 109 6.12 16.59 -0.57
CA GLY A 109 5.42 15.68 -1.48
C GLY A 109 4.22 14.95 -0.87
N ARG A 110 3.93 15.14 0.41
CA ARG A 110 2.77 14.51 1.09
C ARG A 110 1.42 15.00 0.58
N ASP A 111 1.40 16.15 -0.07
CA ASP A 111 0.25 16.83 -0.67
C ASP A 111 0.13 16.62 -2.18
N LEU A 112 0.93 15.73 -2.75
CA LEU A 112 0.93 15.43 -4.18
C LEU A 112 0.12 14.18 -4.49
N GLU A 113 -0.78 14.29 -5.45
CA GLU A 113 -1.51 13.15 -6.00
C GLU A 113 -0.61 12.24 -6.86
N ILE A 114 -1.05 11.01 -7.10
CA ILE A 114 -0.37 10.06 -8.00
C ILE A 114 -0.43 10.58 -9.44
N SER A 115 0.73 10.95 -10.01
CA SER A 115 0.86 11.43 -11.39
C SER A 115 2.31 11.35 -11.87
N ASP A 116 2.54 11.43 -13.17
CA ASP A 116 3.89 11.49 -13.75
C ASP A 116 4.64 12.77 -13.29
N ALA A 117 3.93 13.86 -13.08
CA ALA A 117 4.52 15.10 -12.59
C ALA A 117 4.97 14.99 -11.14
N SER A 118 4.18 14.32 -10.30
CA SER A 118 4.53 14.06 -8.90
C SER A 118 5.67 13.05 -8.78
N GLU A 119 5.68 12.00 -9.61
CA GLU A 119 6.78 11.03 -9.68
C GLU A 119 8.11 11.73 -9.82
N LYS A 120 8.24 12.63 -10.80
CA LYS A 120 9.48 13.34 -11.06
C LYS A 120 9.93 14.19 -9.87
N LYS A 121 9.01 14.97 -9.28
CA LYS A 121 9.31 15.84 -8.14
C LYS A 121 9.72 15.05 -6.88
N ILE A 122 9.00 13.98 -6.60
CA ILE A 122 9.26 13.13 -5.42
C ILE A 122 10.57 12.38 -5.62
N ASP A 123 10.80 11.78 -6.79
CA ASP A 123 12.03 11.05 -7.11
C ASP A 123 13.29 11.93 -6.98
N GLU A 124 13.23 13.17 -7.51
CA GLU A 124 14.31 14.15 -7.35
C GLU A 124 14.57 14.47 -5.88
N HIS A 125 13.51 14.67 -5.07
CA HIS A 125 13.65 14.98 -3.65
C HIS A 125 14.19 13.80 -2.84
N LEU A 126 13.71 12.57 -3.11
CA LEU A 126 14.18 11.35 -2.44
C LEU A 126 15.66 11.08 -2.74
N LYS A 127 16.11 11.29 -3.97
CA LYS A 127 17.53 11.20 -4.35
C LYS A 127 18.41 12.19 -3.57
N LEU A 128 17.92 13.40 -3.34
CA LEU A 128 18.64 14.40 -2.53
C LEU A 128 18.64 14.06 -1.03
N SER A 129 17.67 13.30 -0.58
CA SER A 129 17.55 12.89 0.83
C SER A 129 18.46 11.73 1.20
N ASP A 130 19.09 11.08 0.23
CA ASP A 130 20.03 9.96 0.38
C ASP A 130 19.47 8.80 1.23
N LEU A 131 18.16 8.58 1.16
CA LEU A 131 17.51 7.48 1.85
C LEU A 131 17.64 6.18 1.07
N PRO A 132 17.86 5.04 1.74
CA PRO A 132 17.93 3.75 1.07
C PRO A 132 16.62 3.41 0.37
N ILE A 133 16.71 2.78 -0.79
CA ILE A 133 15.57 2.20 -1.49
C ILE A 133 15.61 0.68 -1.27
N ASP A 134 14.53 0.13 -0.76
CA ASP A 134 14.30 -1.31 -0.76
C ASP A 134 13.45 -1.68 -1.98
N SER A 135 14.00 -2.54 -2.81
CA SER A 135 13.36 -3.05 -4.02
C SER A 135 13.64 -4.55 -4.11
N SER A 136 12.77 -5.35 -3.55
CA SER A 136 12.93 -6.79 -3.43
C SER A 136 11.73 -7.54 -4.01
N PRO A 137 11.91 -8.74 -4.56
CA PRO A 137 10.80 -9.61 -4.90
C PRO A 137 10.09 -10.08 -3.63
N PHE A 138 8.87 -10.58 -3.78
CA PHE A 138 8.11 -11.21 -2.69
C PHE A 138 7.78 -12.65 -3.02
N ASP A 139 7.93 -13.53 -2.05
CA ASP A 139 7.41 -14.87 -2.10
C ASP A 139 5.97 -14.95 -1.56
N LEU A 140 5.26 -16.02 -1.90
CA LEU A 140 3.95 -16.29 -1.31
C LEU A 140 4.09 -16.50 0.21
N GLY A 141 3.30 -15.78 0.98
CA GLY A 141 3.33 -15.81 2.45
C GLY A 141 4.16 -14.70 3.09
N GLU A 142 4.91 -13.93 2.31
CA GLU A 142 5.54 -12.70 2.78
C GLU A 142 4.51 -11.57 2.85
N VAL A 143 4.76 -10.62 3.74
CA VAL A 143 3.93 -9.42 3.94
C VAL A 143 4.84 -8.25 4.24
N SER A 144 4.66 -7.14 3.56
CA SER A 144 5.26 -5.87 3.98
C SER A 144 4.25 -5.02 4.75
N PHE A 145 4.78 -4.20 5.66
CA PHE A 145 4.02 -3.18 6.37
C PHE A 145 4.69 -1.83 6.13
N HIS A 146 3.92 -0.83 5.73
CA HIS A 146 4.41 0.53 5.57
C HIS A 146 3.44 1.55 6.15
N TYR A 147 3.98 2.60 6.76
CA TYR A 147 3.19 3.71 7.28
C TYR A 147 2.53 4.51 6.16
N GLY A 148 1.40 5.15 6.47
CA GLY A 148 0.66 5.96 5.52
C GLY A 148 1.50 7.04 4.83
N TYR A 149 2.51 7.57 5.49
CA TYR A 149 3.45 8.57 4.92
C TYR A 149 4.77 7.99 4.41
N THR A 150 4.94 6.66 4.34
CA THR A 150 6.09 6.07 3.67
C THR A 150 5.96 6.21 2.17
N PHE A 151 6.92 6.88 1.52
CA PHE A 151 6.96 6.92 0.06
C PHE A 151 7.25 5.53 -0.50
N HIS A 152 6.41 5.12 -1.42
CA HIS A 152 6.54 3.84 -2.12
C HIS A 152 6.03 3.98 -3.56
N ARG A 153 6.49 3.06 -4.39
CA ARG A 153 6.08 2.92 -5.80
C ARG A 153 6.07 1.46 -6.22
N ALA A 154 5.67 1.15 -7.43
CA ALA A 154 5.80 -0.18 -8.01
C ALA A 154 6.15 -0.12 -9.48
N GLY A 155 7.01 -0.99 -9.94
CA GLY A 155 7.33 -1.15 -11.36
C GLY A 155 6.14 -1.63 -12.20
N PRO A 156 6.28 -1.62 -13.53
CA PRO A 156 5.29 -2.21 -14.42
C PRO A 156 5.25 -3.74 -14.28
N ASN A 157 4.15 -4.36 -14.68
CA ASN A 157 4.08 -5.80 -14.88
C ASN A 157 4.44 -6.12 -16.33
N THR A 158 5.62 -6.65 -16.56
CA THR A 158 6.11 -7.02 -17.89
C THR A 158 5.83 -8.47 -18.24
N THR A 159 5.16 -9.22 -17.36
CA THR A 159 4.80 -10.62 -17.58
C THR A 159 3.44 -10.77 -18.28
N ASP A 160 3.12 -11.97 -18.69
CA ASP A 160 1.83 -12.35 -19.28
C ASP A 160 0.76 -12.71 -18.23
N GLN A 161 1.10 -12.59 -16.93
CA GLN A 161 0.21 -12.97 -15.84
C GLN A 161 -0.15 -11.76 -14.99
N THR A 162 -1.40 -11.67 -14.56
CA THR A 162 -1.85 -10.64 -13.63
C THR A 162 -1.17 -10.80 -12.26
N ARG A 163 -0.60 -9.71 -11.72
CA ARG A 163 -0.17 -9.63 -10.32
C ARG A 163 -1.37 -9.44 -9.42
N LYS A 164 -1.52 -10.27 -8.39
CA LYS A 164 -2.65 -10.28 -7.45
C LYS A 164 -2.17 -9.98 -6.04
N ILE A 165 -2.69 -8.92 -5.48
CA ILE A 165 -2.32 -8.43 -4.14
C ILE A 165 -3.58 -8.17 -3.35
N MET A 166 -3.51 -8.42 -2.03
CA MET A 166 -4.45 -7.93 -1.04
C MET A 166 -3.77 -6.90 -0.17
N THR A 167 -4.40 -5.77 0.08
CA THR A 167 -3.94 -4.80 1.08
C THR A 167 -4.97 -4.63 2.18
N ILE A 168 -4.47 -4.44 3.41
CA ILE A 168 -5.29 -4.16 4.57
C ILE A 168 -4.75 -2.88 5.20
N ILE A 169 -5.58 -1.87 5.30
CA ILE A 169 -5.21 -0.61 5.90
C ILE A 169 -5.74 -0.58 7.33
N TYR A 170 -4.81 -0.58 8.28
CA TYR A 170 -5.10 -0.43 9.69
C TYR A 170 -4.90 1.02 10.11
N MET A 171 -5.79 1.49 11.00
CA MET A 171 -5.69 2.77 11.66
C MET A 171 -5.75 2.60 13.19
N ASP A 172 -5.31 3.62 13.91
CA ASP A 172 -5.40 3.66 15.37
C ASP A 172 -6.84 3.42 15.84
N LYS A 173 -7.01 2.66 16.89
CA LYS A 173 -8.35 2.44 17.47
C LYS A 173 -9.01 3.70 18.03
N GLU A 174 -8.22 4.72 18.37
CA GLU A 174 -8.71 6.02 18.83
C GLU A 174 -9.25 6.90 17.69
N GLU A 175 -9.04 6.50 16.43
CA GLU A 175 -9.61 7.16 15.26
C GLU A 175 -11.10 6.84 15.13
N ASP A 176 -11.90 7.83 14.70
CA ASP A 176 -13.32 7.64 14.47
C ASP A 176 -13.61 6.73 13.28
N GLY A 177 -14.62 5.89 13.38
CA GLY A 177 -15.06 5.00 12.30
C GLY A 177 -14.28 3.69 12.23
N GLY A 178 -14.34 3.03 11.08
CA GLY A 178 -13.71 1.73 10.84
C GLY A 178 -14.32 0.58 11.65
N THR A 179 -13.68 -0.58 11.60
CA THR A 179 -14.11 -1.80 12.29
C THR A 179 -13.00 -2.31 13.20
N ALA A 180 -13.32 -2.55 14.47
CA ALA A 180 -12.34 -3.09 15.44
C ALA A 180 -11.75 -4.42 14.97
N VAL A 181 -10.43 -4.56 15.05
CA VAL A 181 -9.69 -5.77 14.67
C VAL A 181 -8.91 -6.31 15.86
N TYR A 182 -8.21 -5.46 16.57
CA TYR A 182 -7.36 -5.85 17.68
C TYR A 182 -7.35 -4.76 18.77
N GLU A 183 -7.56 -5.19 20.00
CA GLU A 183 -7.38 -4.38 21.20
C GLU A 183 -6.34 -5.09 22.08
N GLY A 184 -5.26 -4.39 22.36
CA GLY A 184 -4.14 -4.89 23.14
C GLY A 184 -4.40 -5.00 24.63
#